data_222efd8b76f2525021f3c81dc284911f
#
_entry.id   222efd8b76f2525021f3c81dc284911f
#
_cell.length_a   1.000
_cell.length_b   1.000
_cell.length_c   1.000
_cell.angle_alpha   90.00
_cell.angle_beta   90.00
_cell.angle_gamma   90.00
#
_symmetry.space_group_name_H-M   'P 1'
#
loop_
_entity.id
_entity.type
_entity.pdbx_description
1 polymer ?
#
loop_
_entity_poly.entity_id
_entity_poly.type
_entity_poly.pdbx_seq_one_letter_code
_entity_poly.pdbx_strand_id
1 'polypeptide(L)'
;MSFVTVEKPRPHVTLITLNRPERMNAMAFDVMVPFKEALEEVSFDNDTRVVVITGAGQGFCSGADLEDPGWLDIFNGLTVPGIARRAMKILDDVIKAIQDMHQPVIGAINGPAIGGGFCLAMATDIRIAAESAYFRPAGINNGLTSAELGLSYLLPRAIGSSRAFEIMLTGRDVEAAEAQAIGLVSRVVAPGSLLEECYSVAERITGFSQLGVELSKQMLWAGMDAGSLHSHMNHEGHAQLFLRMTTRNFEEAISARKEGRTPSFRD
;
A
#
# COMPACT_ATOMS: atom_id res chain seq x y z
N MET A 1 7.92 9.78 -21.68
CA MET A 1 7.44 10.14 -20.33
C MET A 1 7.68 8.93 -19.44
N SER A 2 8.02 9.11 -18.18
CA SER A 2 8.15 7.98 -17.25
C SER A 2 6.75 7.48 -16.85
N PHE A 3 6.56 6.16 -16.80
CA PHE A 3 5.31 5.55 -16.35
C PHE A 3 5.14 5.58 -14.83
N VAL A 4 6.17 6.03 -14.12
CA VAL A 4 6.13 6.25 -12.67
C VAL A 4 6.79 7.58 -12.39
N THR A 5 6.17 8.42 -11.56
CA THR A 5 6.77 9.65 -11.07
C THR A 5 6.92 9.60 -9.56
N VAL A 6 7.99 10.22 -9.05
CA VAL A 6 8.31 10.32 -7.63
C VAL A 6 8.50 11.79 -7.30
N GLU A 7 7.73 12.30 -6.35
CA GLU A 7 7.70 13.70 -5.96
C GLU A 7 7.71 13.84 -4.43
N LYS A 8 8.21 14.96 -3.91
CA LYS A 8 8.16 15.31 -2.48
C LYS A 8 7.24 16.52 -2.25
N PRO A 9 5.91 16.32 -2.22
CA PRO A 9 4.95 17.43 -2.12
C PRO A 9 4.91 18.09 -0.74
N ARG A 10 5.37 17.40 0.29
CA ARG A 10 5.43 17.86 1.69
C ARG A 10 6.73 17.40 2.35
N PRO A 11 7.22 18.07 3.39
CA PRO A 11 8.35 17.58 4.17
C PRO A 11 8.14 16.14 4.63
N HIS A 12 9.12 15.29 4.40
CA HIS A 12 9.14 13.88 4.78
C HIS A 12 8.04 13.00 4.13
N VAL A 13 7.33 13.50 3.12
CA VAL A 13 6.29 12.77 2.40
C VAL A 13 6.69 12.63 0.94
N THR A 14 6.75 11.40 0.47
CA THR A 14 6.99 11.08 -0.94
C THR A 14 5.71 10.59 -1.59
N LEU A 15 5.37 11.17 -2.74
CA LEU A 15 4.28 10.75 -3.60
C LEU A 15 4.83 9.92 -4.76
N ILE A 16 4.36 8.69 -4.90
CA ILE A 16 4.63 7.84 -6.06
C ILE A 16 3.34 7.74 -6.89
N THR A 17 3.41 8.13 -8.15
CA THR A 17 2.24 8.11 -9.04
C THR A 17 2.47 7.13 -10.19
N LEU A 18 1.54 6.17 -10.37
CA LEU A 18 1.43 5.39 -11.59
C LEU A 18 0.95 6.33 -12.71
N ASN A 19 1.74 6.51 -13.75
CA ASN A 19 1.57 7.59 -14.72
C ASN A 19 1.40 7.08 -16.16
N ARG A 20 0.40 6.23 -16.38
CA ARG A 20 -0.07 5.75 -17.69
C ARG A 20 -1.58 5.91 -17.79
N PRO A 21 -2.10 7.18 -17.66
CA PRO A 21 -3.54 7.44 -17.51
C PRO A 21 -4.36 7.01 -18.73
N GLU A 22 -3.80 7.01 -19.94
CA GLU A 22 -4.45 6.56 -21.18
C GLU A 22 -4.79 5.06 -21.18
N ARG A 23 -4.14 4.29 -20.30
CA ARG A 23 -4.41 2.86 -20.07
C ARG A 23 -4.93 2.61 -18.64
N MET A 24 -5.46 3.66 -17.97
CA MET A 24 -5.91 3.59 -16.58
C MET A 24 -4.87 2.95 -15.63
N ASN A 25 -3.60 3.25 -15.86
CA ASN A 25 -2.46 2.77 -15.07
C ASN A 25 -2.39 1.23 -15.00
N ALA A 26 -2.72 0.54 -16.12
CA ALA A 26 -2.69 -0.91 -16.19
C ALA A 26 -1.29 -1.47 -15.89
N MET A 27 -1.26 -2.66 -15.30
CA MET A 27 -0.05 -3.36 -14.86
C MET A 27 0.64 -4.05 -16.04
N ALA A 28 1.36 -3.28 -16.85
CA ALA A 28 2.33 -3.81 -17.80
C ALA A 28 3.70 -3.92 -17.13
N PHE A 29 4.60 -4.78 -17.64
CA PHE A 29 5.92 -4.98 -17.01
C PHE A 29 6.80 -3.73 -17.08
N ASP A 30 6.66 -2.93 -18.13
CA ASP A 30 7.35 -1.64 -18.30
C ASP A 30 6.83 -0.54 -17.34
N VAL A 31 5.71 -0.79 -16.66
CA VAL A 31 5.21 0.04 -15.55
C VAL A 31 5.60 -0.56 -14.21
N MET A 32 5.42 -1.87 -14.02
CA MET A 32 5.58 -2.51 -12.72
C MET A 32 7.04 -2.68 -12.31
N VAL A 33 7.96 -2.88 -13.25
CA VAL A 33 9.39 -2.95 -12.94
C VAL A 33 9.91 -1.59 -12.44
N PRO A 34 9.72 -0.46 -13.17
CA PRO A 34 10.09 0.86 -12.65
C PRO A 34 9.34 1.25 -11.36
N PHE A 35 8.11 0.79 -11.18
CA PHE A 35 7.36 1.04 -9.94
C PHE A 35 8.02 0.35 -8.74
N LYS A 36 8.42 -0.91 -8.90
CA LYS A 36 9.17 -1.64 -7.88
C LYS A 36 10.50 -0.95 -7.57
N GLU A 37 11.25 -0.56 -8.60
CA GLU A 37 12.52 0.15 -8.44
C GLU A 37 12.33 1.47 -7.68
N ALA A 38 11.28 2.24 -7.99
CA ALA A 38 10.95 3.47 -7.28
C ALA A 38 10.61 3.20 -5.79
N LEU A 39 9.87 2.13 -5.48
CA LEU A 39 9.58 1.73 -4.10
C LEU A 39 10.86 1.38 -3.34
N GLU A 40 11.76 0.61 -3.96
CA GLU A 40 13.04 0.24 -3.38
C GLU A 40 13.95 1.45 -3.15
N GLU A 41 14.04 2.36 -4.12
CA GLU A 41 14.82 3.60 -4.00
C GLU A 41 14.28 4.49 -2.86
N VAL A 42 12.97 4.70 -2.82
CA VAL A 42 12.32 5.49 -1.77
C VAL A 42 12.45 4.84 -0.39
N SER A 43 12.48 3.50 -0.33
CA SER A 43 12.72 2.78 0.93
C SER A 43 14.09 3.10 1.56
N PHE A 44 15.10 3.45 0.76
CA PHE A 44 16.42 3.88 1.23
C PHE A 44 16.58 5.40 1.39
N ASP A 45 15.55 6.18 1.08
CA ASP A 45 15.58 7.62 1.27
C ASP A 45 15.29 8.00 2.73
N ASN A 46 16.35 8.35 3.47
CA ASN A 46 16.26 8.69 4.89
C ASN A 46 15.44 9.96 5.20
N ASP A 47 15.13 10.79 4.19
CA ASP A 47 14.26 11.95 4.37
C ASP A 47 12.77 11.59 4.23
N THR A 48 12.45 10.49 3.57
CA THR A 48 11.07 10.02 3.41
C THR A 48 10.62 9.21 4.63
N ARG A 49 9.56 9.68 5.28
CA ARG A 49 8.98 9.04 6.47
C ARG A 49 7.58 8.48 6.24
N VAL A 50 6.89 8.92 5.19
CA VAL A 50 5.60 8.38 4.74
C VAL A 50 5.57 8.41 3.22
N VAL A 51 5.03 7.35 2.63
CA VAL A 51 4.82 7.25 1.19
C VAL A 51 3.33 7.30 0.87
N VAL A 52 2.96 8.06 -0.15
CA VAL A 52 1.61 8.08 -0.73
C VAL A 52 1.69 7.49 -2.13
N ILE A 53 0.82 6.54 -2.46
CA ILE A 53 0.73 5.92 -3.79
C ILE A 53 -0.61 6.28 -4.40
N THR A 54 -0.60 6.75 -5.65
CA THR A 54 -1.82 7.08 -6.41
C THR A 54 -1.67 6.74 -7.90
N GLY A 55 -2.75 6.89 -8.65
CA GLY A 55 -2.76 6.81 -10.11
C GLY A 55 -3.00 8.17 -10.76
N ALA A 56 -2.34 8.44 -11.89
CA ALA A 56 -2.64 9.62 -12.70
C ALA A 56 -3.99 9.46 -13.41
N GLY A 57 -4.68 10.58 -13.65
CA GLY A 57 -5.94 10.61 -14.38
C GLY A 57 -7.13 10.09 -13.56
N GLN A 58 -8.00 9.30 -14.21
CA GLN A 58 -9.31 8.93 -13.66
C GLN A 58 -9.31 7.62 -12.86
N GLY A 59 -8.24 6.81 -12.92
CA GLY A 59 -8.16 5.51 -12.26
C GLY A 59 -6.95 5.37 -11.37
N PHE A 60 -7.06 4.56 -10.34
CA PHE A 60 -5.92 4.14 -9.55
C PHE A 60 -5.06 3.15 -10.35
N CYS A 61 -5.62 2.01 -10.68
CA CYS A 61 -4.99 0.97 -11.51
C CYS A 61 -6.04 -0.04 -11.98
N SER A 62 -6.11 -0.28 -13.28
CA SER A 62 -7.10 -1.20 -13.89
C SER A 62 -6.68 -2.67 -13.89
N GLY A 63 -5.57 -3.05 -13.22
CA GLY A 63 -5.08 -4.42 -13.20
C GLY A 63 -4.24 -4.76 -14.44
N ALA A 64 -4.14 -6.06 -14.76
CA ALA A 64 -3.31 -6.53 -15.86
C ALA A 64 -3.64 -5.83 -17.18
N ASP A 65 -2.62 -5.38 -17.91
CA ASP A 65 -2.80 -4.91 -19.29
C ASP A 65 -3.02 -6.12 -20.21
N LEU A 66 -4.27 -6.29 -20.67
CA LEU A 66 -4.65 -7.43 -21.51
C LEU A 66 -4.29 -7.25 -22.98
N GLU A 67 -3.96 -6.02 -23.41
CA GLU A 67 -3.63 -5.70 -24.79
C GLU A 67 -2.12 -5.58 -24.99
N ASP A 68 -1.42 -4.99 -24.03
CA ASP A 68 0.01 -4.75 -24.09
C ASP A 68 0.67 -4.98 -22.72
N PRO A 69 0.93 -6.24 -22.36
CA PRO A 69 1.53 -6.57 -21.07
C PRO A 69 3.01 -6.12 -20.94
N GLY A 70 3.60 -5.62 -22.02
CA GLY A 70 5.03 -5.35 -22.11
C GLY A 70 5.85 -6.64 -22.28
N TRP A 71 7.11 -6.50 -22.68
CA TRP A 71 8.04 -7.59 -22.82
C TRP A 71 9.37 -7.26 -22.14
N LEU A 72 9.91 -8.22 -21.41
CA LEU A 72 11.20 -8.08 -20.74
C LEU A 72 12.19 -9.09 -21.35
N ASP A 73 13.44 -8.67 -21.53
CA ASP A 73 14.50 -9.53 -22.09
C ASP A 73 14.72 -10.82 -21.28
N ILE A 74 14.39 -10.81 -19.99
CA ILE A 74 14.47 -12.00 -19.13
C ILE A 74 13.49 -13.12 -19.53
N PHE A 75 12.53 -12.84 -20.42
CA PHE A 75 11.58 -13.84 -20.94
C PHE A 75 12.14 -14.55 -22.19
N ASN A 76 13.19 -13.99 -22.82
CA ASN A 76 13.77 -14.56 -24.03
C ASN A 76 14.28 -15.98 -23.79
N GLY A 77 13.92 -16.88 -24.69
CA GLY A 77 14.33 -18.30 -24.64
C GLY A 77 13.57 -19.15 -23.60
N LEU A 78 12.59 -18.61 -22.90
CA LEU A 78 11.77 -19.37 -21.96
C LEU A 78 10.59 -20.05 -22.65
N THR A 79 10.15 -21.17 -22.09
CA THR A 79 8.87 -21.80 -22.42
C THR A 79 7.70 -20.99 -21.83
N VAL A 80 6.49 -21.16 -22.36
CA VAL A 80 5.28 -20.48 -21.87
C VAL A 80 5.10 -20.62 -20.34
N PRO A 81 5.18 -21.82 -19.74
CA PRO A 81 5.14 -21.95 -18.27
C PRO A 81 6.28 -21.21 -17.56
N GLY A 82 7.47 -21.16 -18.17
CA GLY A 82 8.61 -20.41 -17.63
C GLY A 82 8.35 -18.90 -17.59
N ILE A 83 7.79 -18.36 -18.68
CA ILE A 83 7.38 -16.95 -18.78
C ILE A 83 6.32 -16.65 -17.71
N ALA A 84 5.23 -17.45 -17.66
CA ALA A 84 4.14 -17.25 -16.71
C ALA A 84 4.65 -17.21 -15.26
N ARG A 85 5.53 -18.13 -14.87
CA ARG A 85 6.11 -18.18 -13.53
C ARG A 85 6.95 -16.94 -13.22
N ARG A 86 7.75 -16.44 -14.17
CA ARG A 86 8.57 -15.23 -13.95
C ARG A 86 7.72 -13.97 -13.92
N ALA A 87 6.74 -13.89 -14.80
CA ALA A 87 5.78 -12.79 -14.83
C ALA A 87 5.07 -12.65 -13.47
N MET A 88 4.51 -13.74 -12.96
CA MET A 88 3.85 -13.72 -11.62
C MET A 88 4.82 -13.30 -10.52
N LYS A 89 6.07 -13.81 -10.54
CA LYS A 89 7.07 -13.40 -9.55
C LYS A 89 7.34 -11.90 -9.56
N ILE A 90 7.43 -11.27 -10.72
CA ILE A 90 7.63 -9.81 -10.84
C ILE A 90 6.48 -9.07 -10.16
N LEU A 91 5.24 -9.47 -10.44
CA LEU A 91 4.05 -8.83 -9.86
C LEU A 91 3.95 -9.08 -8.35
N ASP A 92 4.24 -10.31 -7.89
CA ASP A 92 4.30 -10.63 -6.46
C ASP A 92 5.35 -9.77 -5.74
N ASP A 93 6.52 -9.56 -6.36
CA ASP A 93 7.61 -8.78 -5.78
C ASP A 93 7.24 -7.28 -5.67
N VAL A 94 6.36 -6.74 -6.51
CA VAL A 94 5.79 -5.39 -6.36
C VAL A 94 4.93 -5.29 -5.09
N ILE A 95 4.04 -6.26 -4.88
CA ILE A 95 3.20 -6.30 -3.66
C ILE A 95 4.06 -6.37 -2.40
N LYS A 96 5.07 -7.25 -2.42
CA LYS A 96 6.02 -7.38 -1.30
C LYS A 96 6.78 -6.09 -1.07
N ALA A 97 7.26 -5.44 -2.14
CA ALA A 97 7.99 -4.18 -2.01
C ALA A 97 7.18 -3.09 -1.29
N ILE A 98 5.85 -3.00 -1.51
CA ILE A 98 4.98 -2.09 -0.78
C ILE A 98 4.90 -2.46 0.70
N GLN A 99 4.74 -3.75 1.03
CA GLN A 99 4.58 -4.22 2.40
C GLN A 99 5.90 -4.16 3.20
N ASP A 100 7.02 -4.44 2.52
CA ASP A 100 8.36 -4.48 3.13
C ASP A 100 8.96 -3.09 3.37
N MET A 101 8.36 -2.01 2.83
CA MET A 101 8.77 -0.65 3.16
C MET A 101 8.68 -0.42 4.67
N HIS A 102 9.73 0.11 5.28
CA HIS A 102 9.69 0.48 6.69
C HIS A 102 8.81 1.72 6.93
N GLN A 103 8.73 2.63 5.95
CA GLN A 103 7.80 3.77 5.99
C GLN A 103 6.35 3.32 5.87
N PRO A 104 5.40 3.93 6.59
CA PRO A 104 3.98 3.78 6.30
C PRO A 104 3.63 4.18 4.87
N VAL A 105 2.78 3.37 4.24
CA VAL A 105 2.31 3.57 2.87
C VAL A 105 0.82 3.86 2.87
N ILE A 106 0.43 5.01 2.32
CA ILE A 106 -0.95 5.44 2.16
C ILE A 106 -1.36 5.26 0.70
N GLY A 107 -2.35 4.43 0.44
CA GLY A 107 -3.01 4.33 -0.86
C GLY A 107 -4.03 5.45 -1.03
N ALA A 108 -3.77 6.39 -1.93
CA ALA A 108 -4.69 7.43 -2.37
C ALA A 108 -5.47 6.91 -3.59
N ILE A 109 -6.63 6.28 -3.36
CA ILE A 109 -7.38 5.57 -4.38
C ILE A 109 -8.29 6.57 -5.11
N ASN A 110 -7.78 7.14 -6.19
CA ASN A 110 -8.40 8.24 -6.92
C ASN A 110 -9.53 7.81 -7.88
N GLY A 111 -9.67 6.51 -8.13
CA GLY A 111 -10.67 5.95 -9.02
C GLY A 111 -10.63 4.43 -9.01
N PRO A 112 -11.06 3.75 -10.09
CA PRO A 112 -11.08 2.30 -10.20
C PRO A 112 -9.79 1.62 -9.76
N ALA A 113 -9.92 0.62 -8.89
CA ALA A 113 -8.86 -0.30 -8.45
C ALA A 113 -9.32 -1.74 -8.78
N ILE A 114 -8.86 -2.27 -9.91
CA ILE A 114 -9.41 -3.49 -10.53
C ILE A 114 -8.34 -4.58 -10.57
N GLY A 115 -8.67 -5.82 -10.24
CA GLY A 115 -7.76 -6.97 -10.30
C GLY A 115 -6.46 -6.70 -9.55
N GLY A 116 -5.32 -6.73 -10.24
CA GLY A 116 -4.03 -6.38 -9.66
C GLY A 116 -3.97 -4.97 -9.05
N GLY A 117 -4.76 -4.01 -9.57
CA GLY A 117 -4.92 -2.68 -8.96
C GLY A 117 -5.59 -2.74 -7.58
N PHE A 118 -6.57 -3.62 -7.41
CA PHE A 118 -7.15 -3.90 -6.10
C PHE A 118 -6.10 -4.53 -5.16
N CYS A 119 -5.27 -5.43 -5.68
CA CYS A 119 -4.17 -6.03 -4.91
C CYS A 119 -3.15 -4.98 -4.46
N LEU A 120 -2.75 -4.04 -5.35
CA LEU A 120 -1.88 -2.92 -5.00
C LEU A 120 -2.49 -2.04 -3.90
N ALA A 121 -3.78 -1.71 -4.00
CA ALA A 121 -4.49 -0.97 -2.96
C ALA A 121 -4.47 -1.72 -1.62
N MET A 122 -4.70 -3.03 -1.62
CA MET A 122 -4.69 -3.85 -0.42
C MET A 122 -3.31 -4.01 0.21
N ALA A 123 -2.24 -3.87 -0.55
CA ALA A 123 -0.87 -3.94 -0.05
C ALA A 123 -0.48 -2.71 0.79
N THR A 124 -1.18 -1.58 0.64
CA THR A 124 -0.91 -0.35 1.42
C THR A 124 -1.40 -0.47 2.86
N ASP A 125 -0.76 0.26 3.78
CA ASP A 125 -1.12 0.23 5.21
C ASP A 125 -2.46 0.95 5.47
N ILE A 126 -2.64 2.12 4.85
CA ILE A 126 -3.84 2.95 4.99
C ILE A 126 -4.42 3.19 3.59
N ARG A 127 -5.71 3.06 3.42
CA ARG A 127 -6.43 3.35 2.17
C ARG A 127 -7.41 4.49 2.40
N ILE A 128 -7.26 5.55 1.58
CA ILE A 128 -8.21 6.66 1.49
C ILE A 128 -8.70 6.69 0.06
N ALA A 129 -10.01 6.75 -0.15
CA ALA A 129 -10.61 6.66 -1.47
C ALA A 129 -11.33 7.95 -1.85
N ALA A 130 -11.29 8.29 -3.14
CA ALA A 130 -12.21 9.27 -3.69
C ALA A 130 -13.62 8.67 -3.81
N GLU A 131 -14.66 9.50 -3.81
CA GLU A 131 -16.05 9.08 -4.04
C GLU A 131 -16.25 8.33 -5.36
N SER A 132 -15.39 8.60 -6.37
CA SER A 132 -15.38 7.95 -7.69
C SER A 132 -14.68 6.58 -7.70
N ALA A 133 -14.06 6.17 -6.60
CA ALA A 133 -13.34 4.91 -6.53
C ALA A 133 -14.30 3.72 -6.39
N TYR A 134 -13.90 2.62 -7.00
CA TYR A 134 -14.49 1.31 -6.73
C TYR A 134 -13.43 0.21 -6.81
N PHE A 135 -13.73 -0.94 -6.22
CA PHE A 135 -12.83 -2.08 -6.15
C PHE A 135 -13.47 -3.30 -6.81
N ARG A 136 -12.73 -4.01 -7.68
CA ARG A 136 -13.22 -5.19 -8.39
C ARG A 136 -12.18 -6.30 -8.41
N PRO A 137 -12.48 -7.52 -7.93
CA PRO A 137 -11.60 -8.67 -8.09
C PRO A 137 -11.80 -9.28 -9.50
N ALA A 138 -11.07 -8.76 -10.50
CA ALA A 138 -11.34 -9.02 -11.90
C ALA A 138 -10.98 -10.43 -12.39
N GLY A 139 -10.17 -11.20 -11.67
CA GLY A 139 -9.76 -12.54 -12.11
C GLY A 139 -10.92 -13.45 -12.45
N ILE A 140 -11.92 -13.54 -11.56
CA ILE A 140 -13.09 -14.40 -11.76
C ILE A 140 -13.93 -13.99 -12.97
N ASN A 141 -14.03 -12.69 -13.24
CA ASN A 141 -14.78 -12.14 -14.37
C ASN A 141 -14.11 -12.49 -15.72
N ASN A 142 -12.82 -12.78 -15.70
CA ASN A 142 -12.01 -13.16 -16.85
C ASN A 142 -11.78 -14.69 -16.96
N GLY A 143 -12.54 -15.50 -16.21
CA GLY A 143 -12.41 -16.95 -16.22
C GLY A 143 -11.17 -17.48 -15.48
N LEU A 144 -10.54 -16.64 -14.65
CA LEU A 144 -9.41 -16.99 -13.81
C LEU A 144 -9.84 -17.06 -12.34
N THR A 145 -8.92 -17.30 -11.44
CA THR A 145 -9.17 -17.20 -10.00
C THR A 145 -9.14 -15.74 -9.54
N SER A 146 -9.96 -15.39 -8.54
CA SER A 146 -9.84 -14.11 -7.82
C SER A 146 -8.69 -14.11 -6.81
N ALA A 147 -8.07 -15.26 -6.56
CA ALA A 147 -6.96 -15.41 -5.63
C ALA A 147 -5.64 -15.10 -6.35
N GLU A 148 -5.26 -13.84 -6.34
CA GLU A 148 -4.05 -13.34 -6.99
C GLU A 148 -3.35 -12.30 -6.10
N LEU A 149 -2.04 -12.18 -6.23
CA LEU A 149 -1.22 -11.12 -5.62
C LEU A 149 -1.56 -10.80 -4.15
N GLY A 150 -1.88 -11.83 -3.37
CA GLY A 150 -2.19 -11.71 -1.95
C GLY A 150 -3.63 -11.27 -1.62
N LEU A 151 -4.51 -11.00 -2.60
CA LEU A 151 -5.88 -10.53 -2.33
C LEU A 151 -6.66 -11.50 -1.44
N SER A 152 -6.58 -12.80 -1.71
CA SER A 152 -7.28 -13.84 -0.92
C SER A 152 -6.78 -13.96 0.52
N TYR A 153 -5.62 -13.41 0.82
CA TYR A 153 -5.06 -13.32 2.15
C TYR A 153 -5.45 -12.01 2.85
N LEU A 154 -5.28 -10.88 2.18
CA LEU A 154 -5.44 -9.54 2.74
C LEU A 154 -6.92 -9.15 2.91
N LEU A 155 -7.75 -9.43 1.92
CA LEU A 155 -9.14 -8.98 1.92
C LEU A 155 -9.97 -9.59 3.07
N PRO A 156 -9.94 -10.92 3.33
CA PRO A 156 -10.67 -11.50 4.46
C PRO A 156 -10.22 -10.97 5.83
N ARG A 157 -8.94 -10.58 5.95
CA ARG A 157 -8.40 -9.97 7.17
C ARG A 157 -8.88 -8.55 7.37
N ALA A 158 -9.10 -7.81 6.29
CA ALA A 158 -9.59 -6.44 6.36
C ALA A 158 -11.10 -6.35 6.64
N ILE A 159 -11.93 -7.15 5.96
CA ILE A 159 -13.39 -6.98 5.96
C ILE A 159 -14.18 -8.19 6.48
N GLY A 160 -13.49 -9.24 6.94
CA GLY A 160 -14.08 -10.50 7.38
C GLY A 160 -14.35 -11.46 6.21
N SER A 161 -14.35 -12.77 6.52
CA SER A 161 -14.38 -13.83 5.51
C SER A 161 -15.65 -13.85 4.67
N SER A 162 -16.81 -13.65 5.28
CA SER A 162 -18.10 -13.75 4.56
C SER A 162 -18.22 -12.71 3.44
N ARG A 163 -17.88 -11.44 3.73
CA ARG A 163 -17.89 -10.37 2.73
C ARG A 163 -16.82 -10.56 1.67
N ALA A 164 -15.60 -10.93 2.10
CA ALA A 164 -14.52 -11.18 1.17
C ALA A 164 -14.85 -12.32 0.19
N PHE A 165 -15.42 -13.41 0.67
CA PHE A 165 -15.81 -14.53 -0.18
C PHE A 165 -16.94 -14.15 -1.15
N GLU A 166 -17.94 -13.43 -0.67
CA GLU A 166 -19.01 -12.94 -1.54
C GLU A 166 -18.45 -12.04 -2.65
N ILE A 167 -17.64 -11.04 -2.33
CA ILE A 167 -17.03 -10.13 -3.30
C ILE A 167 -16.14 -10.90 -4.29
N MET A 168 -15.26 -11.77 -3.80
CA MET A 168 -14.31 -12.49 -4.64
C MET A 168 -14.95 -13.56 -5.51
N LEU A 169 -15.99 -14.23 -5.05
CA LEU A 169 -16.65 -15.29 -5.80
C LEU A 169 -17.69 -14.76 -6.80
N THR A 170 -18.29 -13.60 -6.52
CA THR A 170 -19.24 -12.97 -7.45
C THR A 170 -18.56 -12.03 -8.45
N GLY A 171 -17.35 -11.55 -8.16
CA GLY A 171 -16.62 -10.60 -9.01
C GLY A 171 -17.30 -9.23 -9.12
N ARG A 172 -18.19 -8.89 -8.18
CA ARG A 172 -18.91 -7.63 -8.19
C ARG A 172 -18.03 -6.44 -7.79
N ASP A 173 -18.49 -5.26 -8.13
CA ASP A 173 -17.90 -4.02 -7.69
C ASP A 173 -18.24 -3.75 -6.22
N VAL A 174 -17.30 -3.08 -5.55
CA VAL A 174 -17.45 -2.50 -4.22
C VAL A 174 -17.22 -1.00 -4.36
N GLU A 175 -18.29 -0.24 -4.36
CA GLU A 175 -18.26 1.22 -4.47
C GLU A 175 -17.64 1.87 -3.22
N ALA A 176 -17.13 3.09 -3.35
CA ALA A 176 -16.41 3.79 -2.28
C ALA A 176 -17.19 3.85 -0.95
N ALA A 177 -18.49 4.13 -1.00
CA ALA A 177 -19.33 4.21 0.20
C ALA A 177 -19.44 2.84 0.91
N GLU A 178 -19.63 1.76 0.16
CA GLU A 178 -19.62 0.40 0.71
C GLU A 178 -18.23 0.05 1.25
N ALA A 179 -17.17 0.37 0.51
CA ALA A 179 -15.79 0.13 0.92
C ALA A 179 -15.48 0.76 2.28
N GLN A 180 -15.96 1.96 2.55
CA GLN A 180 -15.85 2.61 3.85
C GLN A 180 -16.71 1.89 4.90
N ALA A 181 -17.94 1.57 4.60
CA ALA A 181 -18.86 0.93 5.55
C ALA A 181 -18.39 -0.45 6.02
N ILE A 182 -17.67 -1.18 5.17
CA ILE A 182 -17.14 -2.52 5.50
C ILE A 182 -15.69 -2.50 6.02
N GLY A 183 -15.05 -1.33 6.08
CA GLY A 183 -13.67 -1.18 6.57
C GLY A 183 -12.59 -1.51 5.54
N LEU A 184 -12.93 -1.59 4.25
CA LEU A 184 -11.96 -1.76 3.17
C LEU A 184 -11.08 -0.51 3.02
N VAL A 185 -11.67 0.68 3.17
CA VAL A 185 -10.97 1.96 3.22
C VAL A 185 -11.27 2.68 4.53
N SER A 186 -10.33 3.48 5.02
CA SER A 186 -10.49 4.23 6.27
C SER A 186 -11.37 5.46 6.11
N ARG A 187 -11.38 6.06 4.92
CA ARG A 187 -12.11 7.30 4.60
C ARG A 187 -12.49 7.33 3.13
N VAL A 188 -13.60 8.04 2.85
CA VAL A 188 -14.01 8.46 1.50
C VAL A 188 -14.12 9.98 1.51
N VAL A 189 -13.57 10.60 0.47
CA VAL A 189 -13.53 12.06 0.32
C VAL A 189 -13.87 12.47 -1.10
N ALA A 190 -14.25 13.75 -1.30
CA ALA A 190 -14.41 14.29 -2.64
C ALA A 190 -13.10 14.16 -3.46
N PRO A 191 -13.17 13.88 -4.77
CA PRO A 191 -11.98 13.61 -5.58
C PRO A 191 -10.92 14.72 -5.50
N GLY A 192 -11.32 15.97 -5.49
CA GLY A 192 -10.41 17.13 -5.39
C GLY A 192 -9.71 17.28 -4.03
N SER A 193 -10.11 16.54 -3.00
CA SER A 193 -9.55 16.59 -1.64
C SER A 193 -8.69 15.39 -1.30
N LEU A 194 -8.58 14.39 -2.18
CA LEU A 194 -7.99 13.10 -1.86
C LEU A 194 -6.52 13.22 -1.41
N LEU A 195 -5.68 13.88 -2.19
CA LEU A 195 -4.26 14.01 -1.87
C LEU A 195 -4.03 14.86 -0.61
N GLU A 196 -4.78 15.94 -0.43
CA GLU A 196 -4.68 16.77 0.77
C GLU A 196 -5.08 15.99 2.03
N GLU A 197 -6.09 15.14 1.97
CA GLU A 197 -6.45 14.26 3.08
C GLU A 197 -5.35 13.24 3.38
N CYS A 198 -4.74 12.65 2.33
CA CYS A 198 -3.60 11.75 2.49
C CYS A 198 -2.40 12.47 3.11
N TYR A 199 -2.11 13.69 2.68
CA TYR A 199 -1.01 14.50 3.25
C TYR A 199 -1.30 14.89 4.71
N SER A 200 -2.52 15.22 5.05
CA SER A 200 -2.92 15.50 6.44
C SER A 200 -2.67 14.28 7.36
N VAL A 201 -2.99 13.07 6.88
CA VAL A 201 -2.69 11.84 7.61
C VAL A 201 -1.18 11.61 7.70
N ALA A 202 -0.45 11.82 6.61
CA ALA A 202 1.00 11.68 6.55
C ALA A 202 1.71 12.66 7.51
N GLU A 203 1.31 13.92 7.52
CA GLU A 203 1.85 14.95 8.43
C GLU A 203 1.62 14.59 9.89
N ARG A 204 0.45 14.02 10.22
CA ARG A 204 0.21 13.52 11.57
C ARG A 204 1.15 12.38 11.95
N ILE A 205 1.44 11.46 11.02
CA ILE A 205 2.37 10.35 11.24
C ILE A 205 3.80 10.88 11.42
N THR A 206 4.24 11.82 10.58
CA THR A 206 5.59 12.41 10.66
C THR A 206 5.82 13.24 11.93
N GLY A 207 4.78 13.60 12.64
CA GLY A 207 4.85 14.25 13.96
C GLY A 207 5.29 13.33 15.10
N PHE A 208 5.35 12.01 14.89
CA PHE A 208 5.80 11.03 15.90
C PHE A 208 7.26 10.61 15.68
N SER A 209 7.82 9.82 16.60
CA SER A 209 9.13 9.18 16.45
C SER A 209 9.15 8.32 15.18
N GLN A 210 10.14 8.50 14.31
CA GLN A 210 10.25 7.73 13.06
C GLN A 210 10.37 6.24 13.36
N LEU A 211 11.36 5.86 14.16
CA LEU A 211 11.60 4.47 14.53
C LEU A 211 10.39 3.87 15.28
N GLY A 212 9.68 4.68 16.08
CA GLY A 212 8.45 4.27 16.73
C GLY A 212 7.33 3.92 15.75
N VAL A 213 7.16 4.70 14.70
CA VAL A 213 6.20 4.46 13.62
C VAL A 213 6.58 3.21 12.81
N GLU A 214 7.84 3.08 12.41
CA GLU A 214 8.36 1.95 11.63
C GLU A 214 8.19 0.63 12.37
N LEU A 215 8.60 0.55 13.62
CA LEU A 215 8.42 -0.65 14.44
C LEU A 215 6.94 -0.95 14.72
N SER A 216 6.09 0.08 14.85
CA SER A 216 4.64 -0.13 14.96
C SER A 216 4.06 -0.77 13.71
N LYS A 217 4.42 -0.27 12.50
CA LYS A 217 4.01 -0.89 11.24
C LYS A 217 4.46 -2.36 11.18
N GLN A 218 5.72 -2.63 11.49
CA GLN A 218 6.26 -3.99 11.48
C GLN A 218 5.47 -4.92 12.42
N MET A 219 5.17 -4.46 13.64
CA MET A 219 4.40 -5.25 14.61
C MET A 219 2.95 -5.46 14.17
N LEU A 220 2.31 -4.46 13.55
CA LEU A 220 0.95 -4.59 13.04
C LEU A 220 0.84 -5.65 11.95
N TRP A 221 1.76 -5.66 10.97
CA TRP A 221 1.80 -6.70 9.94
C TRP A 221 2.15 -8.07 10.51
N ALA A 222 3.15 -8.17 11.38
CA ALA A 222 3.50 -9.41 12.07
C ALA A 222 2.33 -9.96 12.91
N GLY A 223 1.52 -9.08 13.50
CA GLY A 223 0.34 -9.46 14.27
C GLY A 223 -0.75 -10.12 13.42
N MET A 224 -0.88 -9.70 12.16
CA MET A 224 -1.83 -10.32 11.22
C MET A 224 -1.45 -11.75 10.83
N ASP A 225 -0.17 -12.12 10.96
CA ASP A 225 0.36 -13.45 10.66
C ASP A 225 0.60 -14.30 11.91
N ALA A 226 0.44 -13.70 13.09
CA ALA A 226 0.79 -14.38 14.33
C ALA A 226 -0.17 -15.55 14.63
N GLY A 227 0.38 -16.73 14.81
CA GLY A 227 -0.37 -17.92 15.23
C GLY A 227 -0.68 -17.95 16.74
N SER A 228 -0.12 -17.03 17.53
CA SER A 228 -0.29 -16.97 18.97
C SER A 228 -0.17 -15.53 19.48
N LEU A 229 -1.20 -15.07 20.18
CA LEU A 229 -1.18 -13.77 20.86
C LEU A 229 0.00 -13.67 21.85
N HIS A 230 0.24 -14.72 22.63
CA HIS A 230 1.30 -14.74 23.63
C HIS A 230 2.70 -14.56 23.01
N SER A 231 2.97 -15.25 21.89
CA SER A 231 4.22 -15.09 21.16
C SER A 231 4.37 -13.70 20.57
N HIS A 232 3.28 -13.16 20.01
CA HIS A 232 3.29 -11.82 19.41
C HIS A 232 3.53 -10.73 20.46
N MET A 233 2.88 -10.80 21.64
CA MET A 233 3.10 -9.85 22.74
C MET A 233 4.58 -9.80 23.19
N ASN A 234 5.31 -10.92 23.10
CA ASN A 234 6.74 -10.91 23.38
C ASN A 234 7.53 -10.08 22.34
N HIS A 235 7.16 -10.16 21.05
CA HIS A 235 7.78 -9.32 20.02
C HIS A 235 7.47 -7.84 20.24
N GLU A 236 6.21 -7.49 20.55
CA GLU A 236 5.82 -6.11 20.89
C GLU A 236 6.61 -5.60 22.10
N GLY A 237 6.76 -6.43 23.14
CA GLY A 237 7.55 -6.09 24.33
C GLY A 237 9.01 -5.80 24.01
N HIS A 238 9.63 -6.59 23.14
CA HIS A 238 11.01 -6.36 22.70
C HIS A 238 11.12 -5.06 21.88
N ALA A 239 10.20 -4.79 20.96
CA ALA A 239 10.19 -3.54 20.19
C ALA A 239 10.06 -2.31 21.11
N GLN A 240 9.15 -2.37 22.10
CA GLN A 240 8.98 -1.29 23.08
C GLN A 240 10.23 -1.08 23.93
N LEU A 241 10.83 -2.16 24.43
CA LEU A 241 12.06 -2.06 25.22
C LEU A 241 13.23 -1.55 24.39
N PHE A 242 13.35 -1.98 23.13
CA PHE A 242 14.37 -1.48 22.23
C PHE A 242 14.31 0.04 22.11
N LEU A 243 13.12 0.60 21.74
CA LEU A 243 12.92 2.04 21.67
C LEU A 243 13.23 2.74 23.00
N ARG A 244 12.73 2.18 24.11
CA ARG A 244 12.89 2.76 25.44
C ARG A 244 14.36 2.85 25.86
N MET A 245 15.18 1.87 25.45
CA MET A 245 16.59 1.77 25.85
C MET A 245 17.55 2.47 24.88
N THR A 246 17.16 2.65 23.62
CA THR A 246 18.04 3.20 22.58
C THR A 246 17.77 4.66 22.24
N THR A 247 16.59 5.18 22.61
CA THR A 247 16.21 6.58 22.37
C THR A 247 15.86 7.31 23.67
N ARG A 248 15.74 8.64 23.61
CA ARG A 248 15.22 9.49 24.70
C ARG A 248 13.82 10.03 24.40
N ASN A 249 13.13 9.45 23.42
CA ASN A 249 11.85 9.96 22.95
C ASN A 249 10.74 9.87 24.01
N PHE A 250 10.82 8.89 24.91
CA PHE A 250 9.88 8.78 26.03
C PHE A 250 10.05 9.91 27.05
N GLU A 251 11.27 10.29 27.41
CA GLU A 251 11.57 11.43 28.29
C GLU A 251 11.14 12.73 27.63
N GLU A 252 11.41 12.90 26.34
CA GLU A 252 10.98 14.06 25.56
C GLU A 252 9.46 14.19 25.57
N ALA A 253 8.72 13.11 25.33
CA ALA A 253 7.26 13.11 25.36
C ALA A 253 6.70 13.54 26.72
N ILE A 254 7.32 13.07 27.82
CA ILE A 254 6.94 13.47 29.20
C ILE A 254 7.23 14.95 29.45
N SER A 255 8.44 15.43 29.07
CA SER A 255 8.84 16.82 29.25
C SER A 255 7.95 17.75 28.46
N ALA A 256 7.75 17.49 27.18
CA ALA A 256 6.88 18.26 26.31
C ALA A 256 5.45 18.38 26.86
N ARG A 257 4.91 17.26 27.38
CA ARG A 257 3.57 17.27 28.01
C ARG A 257 3.51 18.16 29.26
N LYS A 258 4.54 18.12 30.10
CA LYS A 258 4.60 18.95 31.31
C LYS A 258 4.75 20.45 30.95
N GLU A 259 5.43 20.74 29.88
CA GLU A 259 5.70 22.10 29.39
C GLU A 259 4.61 22.64 28.47
N GLY A 260 3.62 21.83 28.08
CA GLY A 260 2.52 22.21 27.18
C GLY A 260 2.96 22.49 25.74
N ARG A 261 4.07 21.89 25.29
CA ARG A 261 4.59 22.02 23.92
C ARG A 261 4.49 20.73 23.11
N THR A 262 4.66 20.83 21.81
CA THR A 262 4.82 19.68 20.93
C THR A 262 6.16 18.98 21.19
N PRO A 263 6.22 17.65 21.32
CA PRO A 263 7.49 16.92 21.44
C PRO A 263 8.32 17.01 20.17
N SER A 264 9.64 17.00 20.31
CA SER A 264 10.61 16.96 19.23
C SER A 264 11.38 15.64 19.34
N PHE A 265 10.92 14.62 18.63
CA PHE A 265 11.54 13.31 18.65
C PHE A 265 12.83 13.29 17.82
N ARG A 266 13.82 12.55 18.30
CA ARG A 266 15.11 12.33 17.64
C ARG A 266 15.43 10.85 17.73
N ASP A 267 15.41 10.20 16.59
CA ASP A 267 15.74 8.78 16.45
C ASP A 267 17.17 8.58 16.01
#